data_c27084eaa0ba13dce88fadf966c36a91
#
_entry.id   c27084eaa0ba13dce88fadf966c36a91
#
_cell.length_a   1.000
_cell.length_b   1.000
_cell.length_c   1.000
_cell.angle_alpha   90.00
_cell.angle_beta   90.00
_cell.angle_gamma   90.00
#
_symmetry.space_group_name_H-M   'P 1'
#
loop_
_entity.id
_entity.type
_entity.pdbx_description
1 polymer ?
#
loop_
_entity_poly.entity_id
_entity_poly.type
_entity_poly.pdbx_seq_one_letter_code
_entity_poly.pdbx_strand_id
1 'polypeptide(L)'
;MLSFVFYYLLKSPEAYKKAQDEVDRVVGSGSIQVDHLTKLPYITAILRETLRLQPTAPAITMHPKSDIETLGGQYTVYKGEPILALLPKIHRDPAVYGEDANEWKPERMLDENFNKLPPNAWKPFGNGSRGCIGRPFAWQEALIVTAMLLQYFDFTLENPQYELQLKQTLTIKPKDFHMRAKLRHGLTATQLERSLSSSITTPSSSELHSSKKPSAAGHSGKPMTVLYGSNTGTCQAFAQRVASDAPAHGFTAKVDTLDSAKGNLPTDQPLLIITASYEGQPCDNASHFFNWLEALKGDDSTKVTYAVFGAGHSDWKSTFHRIPNAIDEMLATMGGDRLCKMGKADAAQGDMFSDFENWEEQFWTAMTEKYGGEVQAGTATR
;
A
#
# COMPACT_ATOMS: atom_id res chain seq x y z
N MET A 1 3.20 14.52 8.54
CA MET A 1 2.24 13.91 9.49
C MET A 1 2.96 13.23 10.64
N LEU A 2 3.79 12.22 10.44
CA LEU A 2 4.44 11.39 11.48
C LEU A 2 5.21 12.21 12.53
N SER A 3 5.96 13.24 12.13
CA SER A 3 6.68 14.10 13.09
C SER A 3 5.74 14.79 14.10
N PHE A 4 4.52 15.18 13.68
CA PHE A 4 3.51 15.71 14.59
C PHE A 4 2.92 14.63 15.50
N VAL A 5 2.74 13.41 14.97
CA VAL A 5 2.27 12.25 15.77
C VAL A 5 3.22 12.02 16.96
N PHE A 6 4.51 11.90 16.66
CA PHE A 6 5.49 11.67 17.73
C PHE A 6 5.67 12.88 18.66
N TYR A 7 5.54 14.10 18.16
CA TYR A 7 5.51 15.27 19.00
C TYR A 7 4.39 15.19 20.06
N TYR A 8 3.16 14.92 19.64
CA TYR A 8 2.02 14.85 20.55
C TYR A 8 2.10 13.64 21.47
N LEU A 9 2.51 12.49 20.98
CA LEU A 9 2.72 11.30 21.81
C LEU A 9 3.75 11.57 22.91
N LEU A 10 4.88 12.21 22.59
CA LEU A 10 5.92 12.51 23.56
C LEU A 10 5.55 13.61 24.57
N LYS A 11 4.56 14.44 24.25
CA LYS A 11 3.94 15.38 25.19
C LYS A 11 2.79 14.78 26.01
N SER A 12 2.33 13.56 25.66
CA SER A 12 1.17 12.89 26.27
C SER A 12 1.52 11.45 26.69
N PRO A 13 2.22 11.26 27.83
CA PRO A 13 2.71 9.93 28.25
C PRO A 13 1.62 8.87 28.39
N GLU A 14 0.41 9.26 28.77
CA GLU A 14 -0.72 8.35 28.87
C GLU A 14 -1.17 7.84 27.50
N ALA A 15 -1.31 8.73 26.51
CA ALA A 15 -1.64 8.36 25.15
C ALA A 15 -0.52 7.54 24.50
N TYR A 16 0.74 7.87 24.78
CA TYR A 16 1.89 7.10 24.34
C TYR A 16 1.81 5.65 24.84
N LYS A 17 1.55 5.48 26.12
CA LYS A 17 1.42 4.14 26.72
C LYS A 17 0.26 3.36 26.14
N LYS A 18 -0.93 3.97 25.99
CA LYS A 18 -2.09 3.32 25.35
C LYS A 18 -1.78 2.87 23.92
N ALA A 19 -1.06 3.70 23.17
CA ALA A 19 -0.65 3.38 21.81
C ALA A 19 0.31 2.18 21.75
N GLN A 20 1.31 2.14 22.64
CA GLN A 20 2.21 0.99 22.75
C GLN A 20 1.46 -0.28 23.17
N ASP A 21 0.58 -0.19 24.17
CA ASP A 21 -0.21 -1.34 24.65
C ASP A 21 -1.14 -1.89 23.53
N GLU A 22 -1.68 -1.02 22.68
CA GLU A 22 -2.45 -1.47 21.52
C GLU A 22 -1.58 -2.24 20.53
N VAL A 23 -0.41 -1.70 20.17
CA VAL A 23 0.53 -2.35 19.26
C VAL A 23 1.01 -3.68 19.84
N ASP A 24 1.41 -3.72 21.10
CA ASP A 24 1.87 -4.94 21.76
C ASP A 24 0.80 -6.04 21.78
N ARG A 25 -0.47 -5.65 21.98
CA ARG A 25 -1.60 -6.58 21.98
C ARG A 25 -1.97 -7.08 20.58
N VAL A 26 -1.90 -6.23 19.56
CA VAL A 26 -2.38 -6.54 18.20
C VAL A 26 -1.29 -7.19 17.37
N VAL A 27 -0.08 -6.67 17.43
CA VAL A 27 1.06 -7.12 16.60
C VAL A 27 1.97 -8.08 17.39
N GLY A 28 2.16 -7.82 18.69
CA GLY A 28 3.07 -8.59 19.53
C GLY A 28 4.53 -8.46 19.08
N SER A 29 5.25 -9.57 19.06
CA SER A 29 6.65 -9.63 18.64
C SER A 29 6.84 -9.96 17.16
N GLY A 30 5.76 -10.20 16.43
CA GLY A 30 5.79 -10.57 15.01
C GLY A 30 5.91 -9.36 14.07
N SER A 31 6.03 -9.64 12.78
CA SER A 31 5.98 -8.61 11.75
C SER A 31 4.56 -8.08 11.58
N ILE A 32 4.42 -6.78 11.34
CA ILE A 32 3.13 -6.18 11.00
C ILE A 32 2.60 -6.80 9.71
N GLN A 33 1.34 -7.23 9.75
CA GLN A 33 0.59 -7.75 8.61
C GLN A 33 -0.55 -6.79 8.26
N VAL A 34 -1.09 -6.90 7.05
CA VAL A 34 -2.20 -6.04 6.58
C VAL A 34 -3.41 -6.13 7.50
N ASP A 35 -3.75 -7.33 7.97
CA ASP A 35 -4.86 -7.55 8.91
C ASP A 35 -4.72 -6.82 10.24
N HIS A 36 -3.51 -6.47 10.65
CA HIS A 36 -3.29 -5.73 11.89
C HIS A 36 -3.76 -4.28 11.75
N LEU A 37 -3.71 -3.70 10.54
CA LEU A 37 -3.99 -2.28 10.31
C LEU A 37 -5.44 -1.90 10.66
N THR A 38 -6.38 -2.83 10.45
CA THR A 38 -7.80 -2.63 10.80
C THR A 38 -8.07 -2.80 12.31
N LYS A 39 -7.11 -3.36 13.06
CA LYS A 39 -7.21 -3.66 14.50
C LYS A 39 -6.47 -2.65 15.38
N LEU A 40 -6.10 -1.49 14.82
CA LEU A 40 -5.38 -0.40 15.50
C LEU A 40 -6.26 0.86 15.63
N PRO A 41 -7.42 0.79 16.31
CA PRO A 41 -8.34 1.92 16.41
C PRO A 41 -7.76 3.11 17.17
N TYR A 42 -6.90 2.89 18.18
CA TYR A 42 -6.30 3.98 18.93
C TYR A 42 -5.20 4.70 18.14
N ILE A 43 -4.35 3.96 17.42
CA ILE A 43 -3.39 4.55 16.47
C ILE A 43 -4.15 5.33 15.38
N THR A 44 -5.24 4.79 14.85
CA THR A 44 -6.11 5.49 13.90
C THR A 44 -6.64 6.80 14.46
N ALA A 45 -7.09 6.79 15.71
CA ALA A 45 -7.58 7.99 16.40
C ALA A 45 -6.45 9.02 16.62
N ILE A 46 -5.25 8.59 16.97
CA ILE A 46 -4.04 9.43 17.08
C ILE A 46 -3.75 10.14 15.74
N LEU A 47 -3.76 9.40 14.64
CA LEU A 47 -3.51 9.96 13.31
C LEU A 47 -4.57 11.00 12.93
N ARG A 48 -5.86 10.69 13.17
CA ARG A 48 -6.98 11.60 12.90
C ARG A 48 -6.88 12.88 13.73
N GLU A 49 -6.62 12.77 15.04
CA GLU A 49 -6.53 13.91 15.94
C GLU A 49 -5.30 14.78 15.64
N THR A 50 -4.19 14.15 15.30
CA THR A 50 -2.99 14.89 14.88
C THR A 50 -3.25 15.68 13.60
N LEU A 51 -3.89 15.09 12.60
CA LEU A 51 -4.27 15.79 11.37
C LEU A 51 -5.36 16.84 11.57
N ARG A 52 -6.19 16.71 12.59
CA ARG A 52 -7.15 17.74 12.99
C ARG A 52 -6.42 19.01 13.43
N LEU A 53 -5.50 18.88 14.37
CA LEU A 53 -4.76 20.03 14.90
C LEU A 53 -3.67 20.53 13.95
N GLN A 54 -2.99 19.62 13.27
CA GLN A 54 -1.84 19.94 12.42
C GLN A 54 -2.02 19.30 11.02
N PRO A 55 -3.00 19.75 10.23
CA PRO A 55 -3.12 19.31 8.85
C PRO A 55 -1.87 19.75 8.08
N THR A 56 -1.14 18.79 7.51
CA THR A 56 0.16 19.05 6.85
C THR A 56 0.02 19.97 5.64
N ALA A 57 -1.12 19.92 4.93
CA ALA A 57 -1.56 20.93 3.98
C ALA A 57 -2.57 21.85 4.70
N PRO A 58 -2.16 23.03 5.20
CA PRO A 58 -2.97 23.80 6.16
C PRO A 58 -4.13 24.58 5.51
N ALA A 59 -4.21 24.60 4.20
CA ALA A 59 -5.24 25.34 3.48
C ALA A 59 -5.68 24.64 2.21
N ILE A 60 -6.93 24.91 1.81
CA ILE A 60 -7.50 24.50 0.53
C ILE A 60 -7.94 25.76 -0.22
N THR A 61 -7.49 25.90 -1.46
CA THR A 61 -7.93 26.98 -2.33
C THR A 61 -9.14 26.53 -3.16
N MET A 62 -10.18 27.33 -3.17
CA MET A 62 -11.40 27.13 -3.94
C MET A 62 -11.68 28.38 -4.79
N HIS A 63 -12.46 28.21 -5.84
CA HIS A 63 -12.94 29.32 -6.67
C HIS A 63 -14.44 29.22 -6.88
N PRO A 64 -15.19 30.36 -6.88
CA PRO A 64 -16.59 30.36 -7.23
C PRO A 64 -16.78 29.79 -8.63
N LYS A 65 -17.85 29.02 -8.83
CA LYS A 65 -18.25 28.53 -10.15
C LYS A 65 -19.11 29.54 -10.90
N SER A 66 -19.94 30.23 -10.17
CA SER A 66 -20.85 31.28 -10.68
C SER A 66 -20.14 32.62 -10.67
N ASP A 67 -20.66 33.59 -11.43
CA ASP A 67 -20.11 34.95 -11.48
C ASP A 67 -20.18 35.64 -10.12
N ILE A 68 -21.22 35.33 -9.32
CA ILE A 68 -21.41 35.79 -7.94
C ILE A 68 -21.93 34.63 -7.11
N GLU A 69 -21.33 34.41 -5.97
CA GLU A 69 -21.78 33.45 -4.95
C GLU A 69 -21.79 34.09 -3.56
N THR A 70 -22.66 33.59 -2.67
CA THR A 70 -22.74 34.06 -1.28
C THR A 70 -22.36 32.95 -0.34
N LEU A 71 -21.31 33.16 0.44
CA LEU A 71 -20.82 32.19 1.44
C LEU A 71 -21.53 32.44 2.78
N GLY A 72 -22.17 31.38 3.32
CA GLY A 72 -22.89 31.45 4.59
C GLY A 72 -24.00 32.49 4.67
N GLY A 73 -24.50 32.94 3.54
CA GLY A 73 -25.52 34.01 3.47
C GLY A 73 -25.01 35.43 3.81
N GLN A 74 -23.69 35.59 4.03
CA GLN A 74 -23.11 36.86 4.53
C GLN A 74 -22.03 37.45 3.62
N TYR A 75 -21.24 36.61 2.96
CA TYR A 75 -20.06 37.06 2.23
C TYR A 75 -20.25 36.84 0.73
N THR A 76 -20.28 37.91 -0.03
CA THR A 76 -20.33 37.84 -1.50
C THR A 76 -18.93 37.65 -2.05
N VAL A 77 -18.76 36.67 -2.95
CA VAL A 77 -17.51 36.39 -3.67
C VAL A 77 -17.78 36.34 -5.16
N TYR A 78 -16.82 36.80 -5.94
CA TYR A 78 -16.94 36.93 -7.39
C TYR A 78 -16.09 35.89 -8.10
N LYS A 79 -16.49 35.58 -9.33
CA LYS A 79 -15.72 34.66 -10.19
C LYS A 79 -14.30 35.15 -10.37
N GLY A 80 -13.35 34.23 -10.17
CA GLY A 80 -11.92 34.52 -10.22
C GLY A 80 -11.29 34.88 -8.86
N GLU A 81 -12.11 35.19 -7.86
CA GLU A 81 -11.60 35.41 -6.50
C GLU A 81 -11.25 34.07 -5.82
N PRO A 82 -10.01 33.89 -5.35
CA PRO A 82 -9.65 32.68 -4.59
C PRO A 82 -10.23 32.74 -3.18
N ILE A 83 -10.88 31.66 -2.77
CA ILE A 83 -11.34 31.45 -1.39
C ILE A 83 -10.36 30.49 -0.72
N LEU A 84 -9.76 30.91 0.37
CA LEU A 84 -8.81 30.10 1.13
C LEU A 84 -9.46 29.55 2.40
N ALA A 85 -9.74 28.24 2.41
CA ALA A 85 -10.23 27.55 3.60
C ALA A 85 -9.05 27.16 4.51
N LEU A 86 -8.95 27.78 5.68
CA LEU A 86 -7.88 27.54 6.64
C LEU A 86 -8.23 26.33 7.52
N LEU A 87 -7.71 25.17 7.20
CA LEU A 87 -8.02 23.91 7.89
C LEU A 87 -7.72 23.95 9.39
N PRO A 88 -6.60 24.51 9.88
CA PRO A 88 -6.34 24.59 11.32
C PRO A 88 -7.38 25.40 12.09
N LYS A 89 -8.10 26.32 11.43
CA LYS A 89 -9.21 27.07 12.05
C LYS A 89 -10.51 26.27 12.04
N ILE A 90 -10.85 25.69 10.88
CA ILE A 90 -12.03 24.85 10.70
C ILE A 90 -12.01 23.65 11.66
N HIS A 91 -10.86 22.99 11.79
CA HIS A 91 -10.68 21.82 12.64
C HIS A 91 -10.61 22.14 14.13
N ARG A 92 -10.70 23.41 14.53
CA ARG A 92 -10.76 23.89 15.92
C ARG A 92 -12.05 24.65 16.23
N ASP A 93 -13.07 24.46 15.41
CA ASP A 93 -14.38 25.08 15.65
C ASP A 93 -15.00 24.51 16.94
N PRO A 94 -15.22 25.33 17.99
CA PRO A 94 -15.81 24.87 19.24
C PRO A 94 -17.25 24.35 19.08
N ALA A 95 -17.98 24.82 18.08
CA ALA A 95 -19.32 24.33 17.77
C ALA A 95 -19.32 22.85 17.33
N VAL A 96 -18.17 22.35 16.82
CA VAL A 96 -18.01 20.98 16.37
C VAL A 96 -17.24 20.13 17.40
N TYR A 97 -16.16 20.69 17.94
CA TYR A 97 -15.19 19.93 18.74
C TYR A 97 -15.24 20.26 20.23
N GLY A 98 -16.12 21.16 20.66
CA GLY A 98 -16.27 21.58 22.04
C GLY A 98 -15.24 22.63 22.49
N GLU A 99 -15.33 23.03 23.74
CA GLU A 99 -14.47 24.08 24.31
C GLU A 99 -12.98 23.67 24.35
N ASP A 100 -12.72 22.36 24.42
CA ASP A 100 -11.40 21.78 24.40
C ASP A 100 -10.88 21.49 22.97
N ALA A 101 -11.46 22.14 21.95
CA ALA A 101 -11.09 21.98 20.55
C ALA A 101 -9.60 22.23 20.24
N ASN A 102 -8.90 22.96 21.09
CA ASN A 102 -7.47 23.22 20.96
C ASN A 102 -6.58 22.14 21.63
N GLU A 103 -7.15 21.26 22.43
CA GLU A 103 -6.44 20.18 23.08
C GLU A 103 -6.32 18.96 22.18
N TRP A 104 -5.18 18.27 22.26
CA TRP A 104 -4.98 17.02 21.55
C TRP A 104 -5.47 15.85 22.40
N LYS A 105 -6.56 15.23 21.95
CA LYS A 105 -7.26 14.12 22.63
C LYS A 105 -7.64 13.05 21.61
N PRO A 106 -6.86 11.99 21.45
CA PRO A 106 -7.16 10.91 20.49
C PRO A 106 -8.55 10.29 20.65
N GLU A 107 -9.05 10.19 21.88
CA GLU A 107 -10.35 9.62 22.20
C GLU A 107 -11.52 10.33 21.48
N ARG A 108 -11.34 11.60 21.13
CA ARG A 108 -12.27 12.37 20.30
C ARG A 108 -12.48 11.78 18.91
N MET A 109 -11.46 11.09 18.40
CA MET A 109 -11.37 10.58 17.04
C MET A 109 -11.50 9.05 16.93
N LEU A 110 -11.87 8.37 18.01
CA LEU A 110 -12.30 6.97 17.94
C LEU A 110 -13.52 6.85 17.03
N ASP A 111 -13.69 5.71 16.38
CA ASP A 111 -14.72 5.52 15.35
C ASP A 111 -16.14 5.92 15.80
N GLU A 112 -16.49 5.58 17.03
CA GLU A 112 -17.79 5.94 17.63
C GLU A 112 -18.05 7.46 17.71
N ASN A 113 -17.01 8.26 17.86
CA ASN A 113 -17.08 9.72 17.92
C ASN A 113 -16.84 10.34 16.53
N PHE A 114 -15.86 9.83 15.81
CA PHE A 114 -15.50 10.31 14.47
C PHE A 114 -16.66 10.21 13.49
N ASN A 115 -17.42 9.11 13.52
CA ASN A 115 -18.58 8.88 12.66
C ASN A 115 -19.78 9.81 12.96
N LYS A 116 -19.77 10.48 14.12
CA LYS A 116 -20.80 11.48 14.50
C LYS A 116 -20.44 12.90 14.08
N LEU A 117 -19.22 13.14 13.59
CA LEU A 117 -18.81 14.46 13.14
C LEU A 117 -19.71 14.97 12.00
N PRO A 118 -20.07 16.26 12.01
CA PRO A 118 -20.80 16.85 10.89
C PRO A 118 -20.07 16.65 9.57
N PRO A 119 -20.79 16.56 8.45
CA PRO A 119 -20.17 16.48 7.13
C PRO A 119 -19.14 17.60 6.94
N ASN A 120 -17.97 17.22 6.44
CA ASN A 120 -16.88 18.16 6.17
C ASN A 120 -16.18 18.80 7.39
N ALA A 121 -16.47 18.40 8.60
CA ALA A 121 -15.78 18.90 9.78
C ALA A 121 -14.29 18.51 9.82
N TRP A 122 -13.92 17.36 9.25
CA TRP A 122 -12.56 16.86 9.20
C TRP A 122 -12.11 16.63 7.76
N LYS A 123 -11.15 17.42 7.25
CA LYS A 123 -10.75 17.45 5.83
C LYS A 123 -9.26 17.62 5.58
N PRO A 124 -8.36 16.96 6.30
CA PRO A 124 -6.92 17.17 6.10
C PRO A 124 -6.41 16.72 4.73
N PHE A 125 -7.20 15.92 4.00
CA PHE A 125 -6.90 15.44 2.65
C PHE A 125 -7.75 16.11 1.56
N GLY A 126 -8.45 17.19 1.89
CA GLY A 126 -9.37 17.82 0.95
C GLY A 126 -10.68 17.06 0.78
N ASN A 127 -11.38 17.32 -0.33
CA ASN A 127 -12.69 16.74 -0.61
C ASN A 127 -13.04 16.75 -2.11
N GLY A 128 -14.04 15.93 -2.50
CA GLY A 128 -14.58 15.88 -3.85
C GLY A 128 -13.55 15.44 -4.89
N SER A 129 -13.75 15.86 -6.14
CA SER A 129 -12.90 15.49 -7.30
C SER A 129 -11.44 15.96 -7.21
N ARG A 130 -11.13 16.85 -6.27
CA ARG A 130 -9.78 17.36 -5.99
C ARG A 130 -9.24 16.89 -4.63
N GLY A 131 -9.90 15.92 -4.00
CA GLY A 131 -9.38 15.25 -2.82
C GLY A 131 -8.02 14.60 -3.09
N CYS A 132 -7.23 14.42 -2.05
CA CYS A 132 -5.89 13.83 -2.16
C CYS A 132 -5.97 12.39 -2.69
N ILE A 133 -5.43 12.14 -3.88
CA ILE A 133 -5.35 10.81 -4.48
C ILE A 133 -4.46 9.85 -3.67
N GLY A 134 -3.44 10.38 -3.00
CA GLY A 134 -2.52 9.61 -2.16
C GLY A 134 -3.04 9.33 -0.73
N ARG A 135 -4.30 9.67 -0.40
CA ARG A 135 -4.85 9.46 0.95
C ARG A 135 -4.77 8.00 1.42
N PRO A 136 -5.18 6.97 0.64
CA PRO A 136 -5.10 5.58 1.07
C PRO A 136 -3.66 5.16 1.35
N PHE A 137 -2.73 5.52 0.46
CA PHE A 137 -1.30 5.22 0.62
C PHE A 137 -0.72 5.89 1.88
N ALA A 138 -0.91 7.21 2.01
CA ALA A 138 -0.41 7.96 3.16
C ALA A 138 -1.00 7.47 4.49
N TRP A 139 -2.25 7.00 4.47
CA TRP A 139 -2.92 6.45 5.64
C TRP A 139 -2.33 5.10 6.05
N GLN A 140 -2.18 4.19 5.10
CA GLN A 140 -1.57 2.89 5.32
C GLN A 140 -0.12 3.01 5.79
N GLU A 141 0.68 3.85 5.12
CA GLU A 141 2.05 4.14 5.53
C GLU A 141 2.13 4.68 6.96
N ALA A 142 1.26 5.64 7.31
CA ALA A 142 1.25 6.22 8.64
C ALA A 142 0.89 5.21 9.73
N LEU A 143 -0.07 4.32 9.49
CA LEU A 143 -0.42 3.24 10.40
C LEU A 143 0.76 2.29 10.61
N ILE A 144 1.35 1.80 9.52
CA ILE A 144 2.47 0.85 9.56
C ILE A 144 3.67 1.48 10.28
N VAL A 145 4.11 2.66 9.86
CA VAL A 145 5.30 3.30 10.42
C VAL A 145 5.10 3.65 11.89
N THR A 146 3.93 4.19 12.27
CA THR A 146 3.65 4.50 13.68
C THR A 146 3.66 3.23 14.53
N ALA A 147 3.00 2.17 14.09
CA ALA A 147 2.94 0.92 14.82
C ALA A 147 4.32 0.25 14.92
N MET A 148 5.09 0.19 13.83
CA MET A 148 6.46 -0.37 13.84
C MET A 148 7.39 0.41 14.78
N LEU A 149 7.35 1.73 14.74
CA LEU A 149 8.19 2.54 15.60
C LEU A 149 7.83 2.34 17.08
N LEU A 150 6.54 2.26 17.41
CA LEU A 150 6.09 1.99 18.78
C LEU A 150 6.34 0.53 19.23
N GLN A 151 6.38 -0.42 18.29
CA GLN A 151 6.68 -1.82 18.59
C GLN A 151 8.15 -2.01 19.01
N TYR A 152 9.07 -1.37 18.28
CA TYR A 152 10.49 -1.63 18.44
C TYR A 152 11.25 -0.60 19.27
N PHE A 153 10.69 0.61 19.48
CA PHE A 153 11.41 1.70 20.10
C PHE A 153 10.62 2.39 21.23
N ASP A 154 11.35 2.77 22.26
CA ASP A 154 10.95 3.80 23.21
C ASP A 154 11.57 5.13 22.76
N PHE A 155 10.74 6.16 22.65
CA PHE A 155 11.18 7.49 22.26
C PHE A 155 11.11 8.47 23.44
N THR A 156 12.04 9.42 23.44
CA THR A 156 12.06 10.56 24.34
C THR A 156 12.39 11.82 23.58
N LEU A 157 11.88 12.97 24.04
CA LEU A 157 12.32 14.26 23.49
C LEU A 157 13.81 14.44 23.75
N GLU A 158 14.58 14.88 22.77
CA GLU A 158 15.97 15.24 22.98
C GLU A 158 16.08 16.48 23.87
N ASN A 159 15.24 17.48 23.62
CA ASN A 159 15.05 18.62 24.51
C ASN A 159 13.66 18.52 25.19
N PRO A 160 13.57 18.20 26.50
CA PRO A 160 12.29 18.09 27.20
C PRO A 160 11.48 19.40 27.23
N GLN A 161 12.14 20.56 27.07
CA GLN A 161 11.53 21.88 27.03
C GLN A 161 11.12 22.30 25.60
N TYR A 162 11.21 21.40 24.62
CA TYR A 162 10.85 21.72 23.26
C TYR A 162 9.38 22.14 23.16
N GLU A 163 9.16 23.32 22.59
CA GLU A 163 7.83 23.85 22.23
C GLU A 163 7.67 23.83 20.72
N LEU A 164 6.47 23.44 20.27
CA LEU A 164 6.18 23.27 18.84
C LEU A 164 6.32 24.58 18.08
N GLN A 165 7.31 24.64 17.21
CA GLN A 165 7.44 25.66 16.20
C GLN A 165 7.18 25.04 14.82
N LEU A 166 6.50 25.77 13.94
CA LEU A 166 6.20 25.28 12.61
C LEU A 166 7.23 25.78 11.61
N LYS A 167 7.75 24.85 10.80
CA LYS A 167 8.45 25.16 9.57
C LYS A 167 7.47 24.97 8.42
N GLN A 168 7.21 26.05 7.69
CA GLN A 168 6.30 26.07 6.57
C GLN A 168 7.05 26.13 5.24
N THR A 169 6.69 25.26 4.35
CA THR A 169 7.05 25.24 2.94
C THR A 169 5.75 25.05 2.15
N LEU A 170 5.67 24.10 1.21
CA LEU A 170 4.40 23.66 0.62
C LEU A 170 3.52 22.98 1.68
N THR A 171 4.14 22.26 2.60
CA THR A 171 3.51 21.63 3.76
C THR A 171 4.12 22.16 5.05
N ILE A 172 3.42 21.95 6.19
CA ILE A 172 3.96 22.28 7.50
C ILE A 172 4.56 21.06 8.17
N LYS A 173 5.60 21.29 8.97
CA LYS A 173 6.23 20.30 9.84
C LYS A 173 6.78 20.95 11.11
N PRO A 174 7.05 20.19 12.19
CA PRO A 174 7.78 20.71 13.35
C PRO A 174 9.17 21.20 12.92
N LYS A 175 9.56 22.39 13.41
CA LYS A 175 10.89 22.95 13.18
C LYS A 175 11.82 22.44 14.26
N ASP A 176 12.99 21.94 13.89
CA ASP A 176 14.05 21.49 14.78
C ASP A 176 13.56 20.51 15.88
N PHE A 177 12.63 19.65 15.51
CA PHE A 177 12.11 18.59 16.38
C PHE A 177 13.02 17.37 16.31
N HIS A 178 13.63 17.03 17.47
CA HIS A 178 14.49 15.86 17.62
C HIS A 178 14.00 14.97 18.75
N MET A 179 14.10 13.67 18.53
CA MET A 179 13.79 12.65 19.52
C MET A 179 14.90 11.60 19.59
N ARG A 180 15.08 11.00 20.76
CA ARG A 180 16.00 9.89 20.98
C ARG A 180 15.22 8.59 20.95
N ALA A 181 15.79 7.57 20.28
CA ALA A 181 15.21 6.25 20.20
C ALA A 181 16.06 5.26 21.02
N LYS A 182 15.39 4.41 21.79
CA LYS A 182 15.99 3.25 22.47
C LYS A 182 15.23 2.01 22.06
N LEU A 183 15.94 0.95 21.75
CA LEU A 183 15.30 -0.34 21.42
C LEU A 183 14.56 -0.90 22.65
N ARG A 184 13.34 -1.38 22.42
CA ARG A 184 12.49 -2.06 23.41
C ARG A 184 12.90 -3.51 23.56
N HIS A 185 12.37 -4.17 24.59
CA HIS A 185 12.48 -5.61 24.83
C HIS A 185 13.92 -6.13 24.93
N GLY A 186 14.88 -5.26 25.25
CA GLY A 186 16.28 -5.64 25.34
C GLY A 186 16.93 -6.04 24.00
N LEU A 187 16.29 -5.69 22.89
CA LEU A 187 16.81 -5.97 21.54
C LEU A 187 18.11 -5.22 21.29
N THR A 188 19.01 -5.84 20.55
CA THR A 188 20.16 -5.18 19.93
C THR A 188 19.83 -4.80 18.48
N ALA A 189 20.57 -3.83 17.92
CA ALA A 189 20.39 -3.42 16.52
C ALA A 189 20.52 -4.60 15.55
N THR A 190 21.48 -5.49 15.78
CA THR A 190 21.69 -6.70 14.96
C THR A 190 20.52 -7.69 15.06
N GLN A 191 19.90 -7.83 16.23
CA GLN A 191 18.72 -8.68 16.40
C GLN A 191 17.51 -8.10 15.69
N LEU A 192 17.30 -6.77 15.78
CA LEU A 192 16.25 -6.10 15.05
C LEU A 192 16.44 -6.24 13.53
N GLU A 193 17.65 -5.98 13.03
CA GLU A 193 17.99 -6.13 11.62
C GLU A 193 17.72 -7.57 11.11
N ARG A 194 18.09 -8.58 11.88
CA ARG A 194 17.78 -9.99 11.55
C ARG A 194 16.28 -10.26 11.52
N SER A 195 15.52 -9.74 12.50
CA SER A 195 14.06 -9.95 12.54
C SER A 195 13.36 -9.28 11.36
N LEU A 196 13.79 -8.07 10.96
CA LEU A 196 13.27 -7.37 9.81
C LEU A 196 13.69 -8.03 8.49
N SER A 197 14.94 -8.49 8.37
CA SER A 197 15.44 -9.18 7.18
C SER A 197 14.84 -10.57 7.02
N SER A 198 14.61 -11.31 8.11
CA SER A 198 13.91 -12.61 8.06
C SER A 198 12.43 -12.48 7.72
N SER A 199 11.85 -11.30 7.92
CA SER A 199 10.47 -11.00 7.50
C SER A 199 10.37 -10.67 6.01
N ILE A 200 11.49 -10.32 5.37
CA ILE A 200 11.61 -10.07 3.93
C ILE A 200 11.94 -11.37 3.18
N THR A 201 12.59 -12.32 3.83
CA THR A 201 12.68 -13.69 3.35
C THR A 201 11.37 -14.39 3.68
N THR A 202 10.62 -14.81 2.65
CA THR A 202 9.50 -15.75 2.67
C THR A 202 9.52 -16.63 3.92
N PRO A 203 8.39 -16.90 4.60
CA PRO A 203 8.37 -17.82 5.71
C PRO A 203 8.91 -19.18 5.25
N SER A 204 10.18 -19.41 5.48
CA SER A 204 10.76 -20.73 5.51
C SER A 204 9.99 -21.46 6.62
N SER A 205 9.23 -22.45 6.22
CA SER A 205 8.47 -23.38 7.06
C SER A 205 9.39 -24.11 8.05
N SER A 206 9.76 -23.44 9.14
CA SER A 206 10.54 -24.07 10.21
C SER A 206 10.39 -23.36 11.55
N GLU A 207 9.15 -23.22 12.05
CA GLU A 207 8.89 -23.12 13.50
C GLU A 207 7.44 -23.53 13.83
N LEU A 208 7.13 -24.79 13.56
CA LEU A 208 6.09 -25.54 14.25
C LEU A 208 6.49 -27.01 14.24
N HIS A 209 6.80 -27.48 15.43
CA HIS A 209 7.11 -28.86 15.82
C HIS A 209 8.58 -29.18 16.13
N SER A 210 8.96 -28.95 17.39
CA SER A 210 9.83 -29.89 18.05
C SER A 210 9.06 -31.18 18.33
N SER A 211 9.03 -32.12 17.41
CA SER A 211 9.03 -33.57 17.65
C SER A 211 8.99 -34.32 16.32
N LYS A 212 10.01 -35.17 16.13
CA LYS A 212 10.17 -36.21 15.10
C LYS A 212 10.54 -35.76 13.69
N LYS A 213 11.80 -35.99 13.35
CA LYS A 213 12.30 -36.17 12.00
C LYS A 213 11.41 -37.13 11.22
N PRO A 214 10.95 -36.75 10.06
CA PRO A 214 10.88 -37.67 8.92
C PRO A 214 11.83 -37.22 7.80
N SER A 215 12.33 -38.19 7.13
CA SER A 215 13.27 -38.15 6.01
C SER A 215 12.85 -37.21 4.87
N ALA A 216 13.86 -36.64 4.21
CA ALA A 216 13.76 -35.88 2.98
C ALA A 216 12.93 -36.61 1.92
N ALA A 217 11.74 -36.04 1.60
CA ALA A 217 11.08 -36.26 0.35
C ALA A 217 10.90 -34.85 -0.29
N GLY A 218 11.71 -34.55 -1.30
CA GLY A 218 11.64 -33.32 -2.06
C GLY A 218 10.27 -33.19 -2.74
N HIS A 219 9.49 -32.22 -2.35
CA HIS A 219 8.33 -31.79 -3.14
C HIS A 219 8.86 -30.94 -4.31
N SER A 220 9.16 -31.60 -5.42
CA SER A 220 9.50 -30.97 -6.67
C SER A 220 8.19 -30.51 -7.36
N GLY A 221 7.73 -29.31 -7.05
CA GLY A 221 6.67 -28.67 -7.82
C GLY A 221 7.15 -28.39 -9.25
N LYS A 222 6.22 -28.36 -10.24
CA LYS A 222 6.52 -27.97 -11.63
C LYS A 222 7.05 -26.53 -11.65
N PRO A 223 8.14 -26.23 -12.36
CA PRO A 223 8.66 -24.87 -12.40
C PRO A 223 7.71 -23.93 -13.15
N MET A 224 7.62 -22.68 -12.69
CA MET A 224 6.97 -21.59 -13.39
C MET A 224 7.75 -20.29 -13.17
N THR A 225 7.63 -19.35 -14.11
CA THR A 225 8.26 -18.02 -13.99
C THR A 225 7.18 -16.95 -13.83
N VAL A 226 7.38 -16.05 -12.88
CA VAL A 226 6.53 -14.87 -12.68
C VAL A 226 7.40 -13.63 -12.87
N LEU A 227 7.10 -12.82 -13.89
CA LEU A 227 7.81 -11.59 -14.19
C LEU A 227 6.95 -10.39 -13.86
N TYR A 228 7.53 -9.37 -13.22
CA TYR A 228 6.80 -8.16 -12.93
C TYR A 228 7.47 -6.88 -13.44
N GLY A 229 6.62 -5.89 -13.81
CA GLY A 229 7.01 -4.50 -14.06
C GLY A 229 6.26 -3.60 -13.09
N SER A 230 6.98 -2.87 -12.22
CA SER A 230 6.36 -2.05 -11.18
C SER A 230 7.26 -0.89 -10.77
N ASN A 231 6.67 0.34 -10.69
CA ASN A 231 7.34 1.51 -10.11
C ASN A 231 6.92 1.75 -8.66
N THR A 232 5.70 1.31 -8.28
CA THR A 232 5.10 1.55 -6.95
C THR A 232 5.04 0.31 -6.07
N GLY A 233 5.49 -0.85 -6.56
CA GLY A 233 5.50 -2.10 -5.82
C GLY A 233 4.21 -2.94 -5.93
N THR A 234 3.10 -2.43 -6.45
CA THR A 234 1.82 -3.15 -6.53
C THR A 234 1.93 -4.44 -7.37
N CYS A 235 2.46 -4.34 -8.59
CA CYS A 235 2.65 -5.53 -9.44
C CYS A 235 3.68 -6.50 -8.87
N GLN A 236 4.67 -6.02 -8.15
CA GLN A 236 5.62 -6.86 -7.40
C GLN A 236 4.91 -7.63 -6.28
N ALA A 237 4.02 -6.98 -5.53
CA ALA A 237 3.26 -7.63 -4.46
C ALA A 237 2.36 -8.74 -5.02
N PHE A 238 1.68 -8.51 -6.14
CA PHE A 238 0.90 -9.54 -6.84
C PHE A 238 1.78 -10.71 -7.30
N ALA A 239 2.95 -10.44 -7.86
CA ALA A 239 3.88 -11.48 -8.30
C ALA A 239 4.38 -12.34 -7.12
N GLN A 240 4.67 -11.74 -5.99
CA GLN A 240 5.08 -12.43 -4.77
C GLN A 240 3.93 -13.27 -4.17
N ARG A 241 2.69 -12.77 -4.23
CA ARG A 241 1.51 -13.52 -3.81
C ARG A 241 1.35 -14.79 -4.64
N VAL A 242 1.35 -14.71 -5.98
CA VAL A 242 1.29 -15.90 -6.84
C VAL A 242 2.41 -16.90 -6.51
N ALA A 243 3.62 -16.41 -6.26
CA ALA A 243 4.74 -17.29 -5.89
C ALA A 243 4.54 -17.98 -4.53
N SER A 244 3.90 -17.30 -3.58
CA SER A 244 3.53 -17.87 -2.28
C SER A 244 2.46 -18.96 -2.42
N ASP A 245 1.52 -18.77 -3.33
CA ASP A 245 0.38 -19.68 -3.53
C ASP A 245 0.70 -20.85 -4.48
N ALA A 246 1.74 -20.70 -5.32
CA ALA A 246 2.17 -21.71 -6.29
C ALA A 246 2.36 -23.13 -5.71
N PRO A 247 2.94 -23.33 -4.51
CA PRO A 247 3.09 -24.68 -3.93
C PRO A 247 1.75 -25.37 -3.66
N ALA A 248 0.69 -24.62 -3.29
CA ALA A 248 -0.63 -25.18 -3.06
C ALA A 248 -1.26 -25.73 -4.35
N HIS A 249 -0.80 -25.23 -5.51
CA HIS A 249 -1.23 -25.66 -6.85
C HIS A 249 -0.24 -26.64 -7.53
N GLY A 250 0.78 -27.10 -6.81
CA GLY A 250 1.75 -28.07 -7.33
C GLY A 250 2.88 -27.45 -8.17
N PHE A 251 3.11 -26.13 -8.04
CA PHE A 251 4.16 -25.41 -8.76
C PHE A 251 5.23 -24.82 -7.84
N THR A 252 6.37 -24.51 -8.43
CA THR A 252 7.44 -23.75 -7.79
C THR A 252 7.72 -22.51 -8.64
N ALA A 253 7.37 -21.34 -8.16
CA ALA A 253 7.49 -20.09 -8.90
C ALA A 253 8.84 -19.41 -8.64
N LYS A 254 9.48 -18.95 -9.72
CA LYS A 254 10.59 -17.99 -9.69
C LYS A 254 10.06 -16.61 -10.02
N VAL A 255 10.24 -15.65 -9.12
CA VAL A 255 9.85 -14.25 -9.34
C VAL A 255 11.07 -13.43 -9.74
N ASP A 256 10.91 -12.61 -10.78
CA ASP A 256 11.96 -11.69 -11.23
C ASP A 256 11.33 -10.46 -11.94
N THR A 257 12.13 -9.45 -12.25
CA THR A 257 11.68 -8.30 -13.04
C THR A 257 11.51 -8.66 -14.51
N LEU A 258 10.68 -7.92 -15.24
CA LEU A 258 10.54 -8.11 -16.69
C LEU A 258 11.87 -7.93 -17.41
N ASP A 259 12.68 -6.97 -17.02
CA ASP A 259 13.99 -6.71 -17.66
C ASP A 259 14.97 -7.87 -17.52
N SER A 260 14.82 -8.74 -16.51
CA SER A 260 15.66 -9.95 -16.35
C SER A 260 15.44 -10.99 -17.46
N ALA A 261 14.29 -10.97 -18.12
CA ALA A 261 13.96 -11.90 -19.21
C ALA A 261 14.23 -11.33 -20.61
N LYS A 262 14.85 -10.14 -20.70
CA LYS A 262 15.26 -9.59 -21.99
C LYS A 262 16.18 -10.57 -22.72
N GLY A 263 15.77 -10.98 -23.92
CA GLY A 263 16.54 -11.91 -24.77
C GLY A 263 16.41 -13.39 -24.41
N ASN A 264 15.66 -13.74 -23.37
CA ASN A 264 15.52 -15.13 -22.94
C ASN A 264 14.15 -15.39 -22.26
N LEU A 265 13.11 -15.56 -23.09
CA LEU A 265 11.81 -15.99 -22.59
C LEU A 265 11.84 -17.48 -22.21
N PRO A 266 11.25 -17.88 -21.06
CA PRO A 266 11.13 -19.29 -20.71
C PRO A 266 10.14 -19.98 -21.66
N THR A 267 10.60 -20.97 -22.41
CA THR A 267 9.78 -21.77 -23.35
C THR A 267 9.43 -23.15 -22.82
N ASP A 268 10.09 -23.57 -21.75
CA ASP A 268 9.99 -24.89 -21.10
C ASP A 268 9.06 -24.92 -19.88
N GLN A 269 8.55 -23.76 -19.46
CA GLN A 269 7.71 -23.59 -18.28
C GLN A 269 6.71 -22.45 -18.49
N PRO A 270 5.57 -22.45 -17.78
CA PRO A 270 4.59 -21.36 -17.87
C PRO A 270 5.15 -20.05 -17.36
N LEU A 271 4.80 -18.98 -18.07
CA LEU A 271 5.18 -17.60 -17.78
C LEU A 271 3.97 -16.78 -17.39
N LEU A 272 4.03 -16.16 -16.23
CA LEU A 272 3.09 -15.13 -15.82
C LEU A 272 3.76 -13.76 -15.86
N ILE A 273 3.12 -12.79 -16.50
CA ILE A 273 3.56 -11.39 -16.55
C ILE A 273 2.55 -10.51 -15.83
N ILE A 274 3.02 -9.74 -14.84
CA ILE A 274 2.21 -8.80 -14.06
C ILE A 274 2.82 -7.41 -14.20
N THR A 275 2.14 -6.47 -14.85
CA THR A 275 2.72 -5.15 -15.11
C THR A 275 1.68 -4.04 -15.20
N ALA A 276 2.14 -2.79 -15.21
CA ALA A 276 1.32 -1.59 -15.32
C ALA A 276 1.83 -0.68 -16.45
N SER A 277 1.00 0.31 -16.81
CA SER A 277 1.42 1.43 -17.67
C SER A 277 1.67 2.66 -16.81
N TYR A 278 2.82 3.30 -16.97
CA TYR A 278 3.14 4.57 -16.33
C TYR A 278 3.20 5.66 -17.40
N GLU A 279 2.22 6.56 -17.39
CA GLU A 279 2.05 7.60 -18.45
C GLU A 279 2.09 7.01 -19.88
N GLY A 280 1.62 5.77 -20.03
CA GLY A 280 1.66 5.03 -21.30
C GLY A 280 3.01 4.42 -21.65
N GLN A 281 3.98 4.47 -20.74
CA GLN A 281 5.30 3.84 -20.89
C GLN A 281 5.41 2.59 -20.00
N PRO A 282 6.34 1.68 -20.28
CA PRO A 282 6.66 0.58 -19.38
C PRO A 282 7.19 1.09 -18.05
N CYS A 283 7.02 0.29 -16.99
CA CYS A 283 7.71 0.53 -15.73
C CYS A 283 9.24 0.52 -15.90
N ASP A 284 9.98 1.17 -15.00
CA ASP A 284 11.43 1.32 -15.09
C ASP A 284 12.17 -0.03 -15.22
N ASN A 285 11.69 -1.06 -14.51
CA ASN A 285 12.23 -2.42 -14.53
C ASN A 285 11.59 -3.35 -15.57
N ALA A 286 10.92 -2.77 -16.57
CA ALA A 286 10.25 -3.45 -17.68
C ALA A 286 10.58 -2.84 -19.06
N SER A 287 11.28 -1.70 -19.08
CA SER A 287 11.50 -0.90 -20.27
C SER A 287 12.41 -1.59 -21.28
N HIS A 288 13.46 -2.25 -20.83
CA HIS A 288 14.38 -2.98 -21.71
C HIS A 288 13.74 -4.23 -22.30
N PHE A 289 12.92 -4.94 -21.52
CA PHE A 289 12.15 -6.08 -21.98
C PHE A 289 11.13 -5.67 -23.04
N PHE A 290 10.35 -4.61 -22.77
CA PHE A 290 9.32 -4.12 -23.68
C PHE A 290 9.91 -3.71 -25.03
N ASN A 291 10.97 -2.92 -25.03
CA ASN A 291 11.65 -2.49 -26.26
C ASN A 291 12.25 -3.66 -27.03
N TRP A 292 12.79 -4.66 -26.32
CA TRP A 292 13.29 -5.88 -26.94
C TRP A 292 12.16 -6.69 -27.58
N LEU A 293 11.05 -6.88 -26.85
CA LEU A 293 9.89 -7.61 -27.36
C LEU A 293 9.26 -6.91 -28.58
N GLU A 294 9.21 -5.57 -28.56
CA GLU A 294 8.74 -4.77 -29.68
C GLU A 294 9.63 -4.91 -30.93
N ALA A 295 10.92 -5.05 -30.74
CA ALA A 295 11.87 -5.25 -31.83
C ALA A 295 11.75 -6.63 -32.47
N LEU A 296 11.19 -7.64 -31.79
CA LEU A 296 10.98 -9.00 -32.29
C LEU A 296 9.69 -9.17 -33.13
N LYS A 297 8.91 -8.12 -33.35
CA LYS A 297 7.67 -8.18 -34.13
C LYS A 297 7.91 -8.84 -35.50
N GLY A 298 7.32 -10.03 -35.67
CA GLY A 298 7.41 -10.80 -36.93
C GLY A 298 8.30 -12.06 -36.88
N ASP A 299 8.85 -12.39 -35.72
CA ASP A 299 9.56 -13.66 -35.53
C ASP A 299 8.63 -14.69 -34.87
N ASP A 300 8.08 -15.61 -35.64
CA ASP A 300 7.13 -16.66 -35.20
C ASP A 300 7.77 -17.76 -34.34
N SER A 301 8.98 -17.56 -33.84
CA SER A 301 9.76 -18.62 -33.16
C SER A 301 9.50 -18.76 -31.65
N THR A 302 8.70 -17.91 -31.04
CA THR A 302 8.57 -17.85 -29.57
C THR A 302 7.40 -18.69 -29.07
N LYS A 303 7.61 -19.98 -28.87
CA LYS A 303 6.61 -20.90 -28.27
C LYS A 303 6.58 -20.76 -26.73
N VAL A 304 6.12 -19.65 -26.22
CA VAL A 304 5.93 -19.46 -24.78
C VAL A 304 4.48 -19.70 -24.38
N THR A 305 4.25 -20.45 -23.30
CA THR A 305 2.93 -20.55 -22.67
C THR A 305 2.83 -19.46 -21.60
N TYR A 306 1.86 -18.54 -21.72
CA TYR A 306 1.86 -17.35 -20.91
C TYR A 306 0.48 -16.89 -20.43
N ALA A 307 0.47 -16.07 -19.39
CA ALA A 307 -0.66 -15.26 -18.97
C ALA A 307 -0.18 -13.84 -18.65
N VAL A 308 -1.05 -12.85 -18.81
CA VAL A 308 -0.76 -11.45 -18.49
C VAL A 308 -1.82 -10.90 -17.54
N PHE A 309 -1.38 -10.15 -16.53
CA PHE A 309 -2.22 -9.32 -15.68
C PHE A 309 -1.76 -7.87 -15.72
N GLY A 310 -2.71 -6.95 -15.93
CA GLY A 310 -2.47 -5.52 -16.00
C GLY A 310 -3.07 -4.76 -14.82
N ALA A 311 -2.27 -3.99 -14.10
CA ALA A 311 -2.75 -2.99 -13.14
C ALA A 311 -2.84 -1.62 -13.81
N GLY A 312 -3.88 -0.83 -13.49
CA GLY A 312 -4.08 0.48 -14.09
C GLY A 312 -5.10 1.34 -13.35
N HIS A 313 -5.40 2.51 -13.93
CA HIS A 313 -6.35 3.48 -13.42
C HIS A 313 -7.11 4.08 -14.59
N SER A 314 -8.42 3.87 -14.68
CA SER A 314 -9.22 4.23 -15.86
C SER A 314 -9.41 5.73 -16.08
N ASP A 315 -9.11 6.59 -15.10
CA ASP A 315 -9.07 8.05 -15.31
C ASP A 315 -7.99 8.47 -16.32
N TRP A 316 -6.98 7.63 -16.53
CA TRP A 316 -5.93 7.79 -17.54
C TRP A 316 -6.33 7.13 -18.86
N LYS A 317 -7.46 7.51 -19.44
CA LYS A 317 -8.13 6.85 -20.57
C LYS A 317 -7.23 6.47 -21.73
N SER A 318 -6.29 7.34 -22.11
CA SER A 318 -5.40 7.13 -23.28
C SER A 318 -4.27 6.15 -23.03
N THR A 319 -3.93 5.86 -21.77
CA THR A 319 -2.78 5.05 -21.36
C THR A 319 -3.18 3.85 -20.50
N PHE A 320 -4.47 3.72 -20.19
CA PHE A 320 -5.03 2.65 -19.39
C PHE A 320 -4.73 1.28 -19.99
N HIS A 321 -3.98 0.47 -19.25
CA HIS A 321 -3.51 -0.86 -19.64
C HIS A 321 -2.76 -0.93 -20.98
N ARG A 322 -2.19 0.18 -21.48
CA ARG A 322 -1.50 0.20 -22.77
C ARG A 322 -0.37 -0.83 -22.85
N ILE A 323 0.50 -0.87 -21.85
CA ILE A 323 1.67 -1.75 -21.85
C ILE A 323 1.29 -3.22 -21.62
N PRO A 324 0.45 -3.58 -20.62
CA PRO A 324 -0.02 -4.96 -20.48
C PRO A 324 -0.72 -5.49 -21.74
N ASN A 325 -1.62 -4.69 -22.36
CA ASN A 325 -2.27 -5.08 -23.62
C ASN A 325 -1.25 -5.29 -24.76
N ALA A 326 -0.29 -4.37 -24.90
CA ALA A 326 0.73 -4.49 -25.95
C ALA A 326 1.60 -5.74 -25.77
N ILE A 327 2.00 -6.08 -24.55
CA ILE A 327 2.76 -7.30 -24.26
C ILE A 327 1.92 -8.55 -24.62
N ASP A 328 0.67 -8.60 -24.19
CA ASP A 328 -0.24 -9.71 -24.45
C ASP A 328 -0.47 -9.91 -25.97
N GLU A 329 -0.67 -8.83 -26.71
CA GLU A 329 -0.82 -8.86 -28.19
C GLU A 329 0.47 -9.26 -28.90
N MET A 330 1.62 -8.75 -28.48
CA MET A 330 2.91 -9.12 -29.08
C MET A 330 3.21 -10.60 -28.88
N LEU A 331 3.06 -11.14 -27.68
CA LEU A 331 3.27 -12.55 -27.39
C LEU A 331 2.31 -13.45 -28.18
N ALA A 332 1.04 -13.06 -28.31
CA ALA A 332 0.07 -13.79 -29.14
C ALA A 332 0.46 -13.78 -30.62
N THR A 333 0.90 -12.63 -31.16
CA THR A 333 1.32 -12.50 -32.56
C THR A 333 2.57 -13.32 -32.86
N MET A 334 3.45 -13.51 -31.89
CA MET A 334 4.66 -14.33 -31.99
C MET A 334 4.40 -15.83 -31.78
N GLY A 335 3.14 -16.28 -31.80
CA GLY A 335 2.77 -17.69 -31.65
C GLY A 335 2.75 -18.20 -30.22
N GLY A 336 2.77 -17.31 -29.23
CA GLY A 336 2.64 -17.67 -27.83
C GLY A 336 1.26 -18.25 -27.50
N ASP A 337 1.24 -19.23 -26.61
CA ASP A 337 0.05 -19.95 -26.17
C ASP A 337 -0.51 -19.34 -24.90
N ARG A 338 -1.59 -18.56 -25.03
CA ARG A 338 -2.21 -17.85 -23.91
C ARG A 338 -2.97 -18.80 -22.99
N LEU A 339 -2.62 -18.87 -21.71
CA LEU A 339 -3.25 -19.73 -20.71
C LEU A 339 -4.69 -19.33 -20.40
N CYS A 340 -4.92 -18.04 -20.20
CA CYS A 340 -6.24 -17.49 -19.90
C CYS A 340 -6.35 -16.07 -20.43
N LYS A 341 -7.58 -15.52 -20.42
CA LYS A 341 -7.80 -14.12 -20.80
C LYS A 341 -6.98 -13.19 -19.90
N MET A 342 -6.38 -12.16 -20.47
CA MET A 342 -5.64 -11.15 -19.73
C MET A 342 -6.50 -10.55 -18.61
N GLY A 343 -5.96 -10.56 -17.38
CA GLY A 343 -6.57 -9.93 -16.23
C GLY A 343 -6.35 -8.42 -16.22
N LYS A 344 -7.28 -7.68 -15.63
CA LYS A 344 -7.25 -6.22 -15.55
C LYS A 344 -7.76 -5.76 -14.20
N ALA A 345 -6.97 -4.95 -13.50
CA ALA A 345 -7.39 -4.26 -12.29
C ALA A 345 -7.47 -2.75 -12.53
N ASP A 346 -8.51 -2.12 -12.00
CA ASP A 346 -8.79 -0.69 -12.14
C ASP A 346 -8.87 0.02 -10.79
N ALA A 347 -7.82 0.74 -10.42
CA ALA A 347 -7.76 1.51 -9.18
C ALA A 347 -8.80 2.65 -9.08
N ALA A 348 -9.43 3.05 -10.19
CA ALA A 348 -10.46 4.09 -10.18
C ALA A 348 -11.83 3.57 -9.77
N GLN A 349 -12.11 2.29 -10.02
CA GLN A 349 -13.45 1.72 -9.87
C GLN A 349 -13.61 0.81 -8.64
N GLY A 350 -12.52 0.43 -7.97
CA GLY A 350 -12.66 -0.49 -6.86
C GLY A 350 -11.35 -0.91 -6.22
N ASP A 351 -11.39 -2.09 -5.63
CA ASP A 351 -10.26 -2.73 -4.99
C ASP A 351 -9.49 -3.58 -6.00
N MET A 352 -8.32 -3.10 -6.42
CA MET A 352 -7.44 -3.82 -7.34
C MET A 352 -7.05 -5.22 -6.84
N PHE A 353 -7.07 -5.43 -5.53
CA PHE A 353 -6.77 -6.73 -4.94
C PHE A 353 -7.90 -7.73 -5.20
N SER A 354 -9.16 -7.30 -5.09
CA SER A 354 -10.31 -8.13 -5.44
C SER A 354 -10.35 -8.45 -6.93
N ASP A 355 -9.99 -7.49 -7.81
CA ASP A 355 -9.88 -7.75 -9.25
C ASP A 355 -8.81 -8.80 -9.54
N PHE A 356 -7.68 -8.72 -8.84
CA PHE A 356 -6.60 -9.68 -8.96
C PHE A 356 -7.01 -11.07 -8.45
N GLU A 357 -7.64 -11.17 -7.28
CA GLU A 357 -8.12 -12.43 -6.70
C GLU A 357 -9.07 -13.17 -7.62
N ASN A 358 -10.07 -12.48 -8.15
CA ASN A 358 -11.04 -13.05 -9.08
C ASN A 358 -10.40 -13.57 -10.38
N TRP A 359 -9.34 -12.92 -10.84
CA TRP A 359 -8.60 -13.35 -12.01
C TRP A 359 -7.60 -14.47 -11.68
N GLU A 360 -6.97 -14.44 -10.53
CA GLU A 360 -6.01 -15.43 -10.07
C GLU A 360 -6.64 -16.83 -9.98
N GLU A 361 -7.90 -16.93 -9.55
CA GLU A 361 -8.66 -18.20 -9.56
C GLU A 361 -8.78 -18.79 -10.97
N GLN A 362 -9.03 -17.94 -11.98
CA GLN A 362 -9.10 -18.37 -13.38
C GLN A 362 -7.73 -18.80 -13.88
N PHE A 363 -6.67 -18.09 -13.52
CA PHE A 363 -5.29 -18.42 -13.86
C PHE A 363 -4.90 -19.79 -13.29
N TRP A 364 -5.13 -20.05 -12.00
CA TRP A 364 -4.82 -21.34 -11.39
C TRP A 364 -5.65 -22.49 -11.94
N THR A 365 -6.89 -22.25 -12.31
CA THR A 365 -7.74 -23.24 -13.01
C THR A 365 -7.11 -23.63 -14.35
N ALA A 366 -6.74 -22.65 -15.17
CA ALA A 366 -6.10 -22.90 -16.47
C ALA A 366 -4.73 -23.60 -16.33
N MET A 367 -3.96 -23.22 -15.30
CA MET A 367 -2.68 -23.87 -14.96
C MET A 367 -2.88 -25.35 -14.60
N THR A 368 -3.88 -25.65 -13.78
CA THR A 368 -4.19 -27.02 -13.34
C THR A 368 -4.70 -27.86 -14.51
N GLU A 369 -5.57 -27.33 -15.35
CA GLU A 369 -6.08 -28.02 -16.52
C GLU A 369 -4.99 -28.37 -17.53
N LYS A 370 -4.06 -27.43 -17.78
CA LYS A 370 -3.01 -27.61 -18.77
C LYS A 370 -1.85 -28.46 -18.31
N TYR A 371 -1.45 -28.29 -17.06
CA TYR A 371 -0.25 -28.93 -16.53
C TYR A 371 -0.53 -30.10 -15.56
N GLY A 372 -1.81 -30.37 -15.21
CA GLY A 372 -2.21 -31.52 -14.39
C GLY A 372 -1.50 -31.50 -13.03
N GLY A 373 -1.72 -30.45 -12.22
CA GLY A 373 -1.26 -30.43 -10.83
C GLY A 373 -2.09 -31.42 -10.02
N GLU A 374 -1.47 -32.35 -9.26
CA GLU A 374 -2.19 -33.14 -8.26
C GLU A 374 -2.60 -32.18 -7.12
N VAL A 375 -3.87 -31.85 -7.10
CA VAL A 375 -4.48 -31.13 -5.99
C VAL A 375 -4.52 -32.08 -4.80
N GLN A 376 -3.65 -31.92 -3.80
CA GLN A 376 -3.93 -32.50 -2.50
C GLN A 376 -5.18 -31.77 -1.93
N ALA A 377 -6.29 -32.47 -1.91
CA ALA A 377 -7.53 -32.04 -1.26
C ALA A 377 -7.27 -31.88 0.25
N GLY A 378 -6.81 -30.70 0.63
CA GLY A 378 -6.82 -30.23 2.01
C GLY A 378 -8.23 -29.81 2.35
N THR A 379 -8.91 -30.61 3.15
CA THR A 379 -10.24 -30.40 3.73
C THR A 379 -10.42 -28.95 4.19
N ALA A 380 -11.22 -28.21 3.44
CA ALA A 380 -11.86 -26.99 3.91
C ALA A 380 -12.91 -27.41 4.95
N THR A 381 -12.62 -27.25 6.23
CA THR A 381 -13.63 -27.25 7.29
C THR A 381 -13.91 -25.80 7.67
N ARG A 382 -15.17 -25.46 7.62
CA ARG A 382 -15.85 -24.18 7.84
C ARG A 382 -15.36 -23.36 9.04
#